data_573471cb1d95b6c2c1c31c60dd7d9bf2
#
_entry.id   573471cb1d95b6c2c1c31c60dd7d9bf2
#
_cell.length_a   1.000
_cell.length_b   1.000
_cell.length_c   1.000
_cell.angle_alpha   90.00
_cell.angle_beta   90.00
_cell.angle_gamma   90.00
#
_symmetry.space_group_name_H-M   'P 1'
#
loop_
_entity.id
_entity.type
_entity.pdbx_description
1 polymer ?
#
loop_
_entity_poly.entity_id
_entity_poly.type
_entity_poly.pdbx_seq_one_letter_code
_entity_poly.pdbx_strand_id
1 'polypeptide(L)'
;MSRILFQINYDVHPEKRDEYIATAKELQAYMSGHSNHNYMVVEDKNKKNSFTEVYILKDEAEFEGMEDEMDDTVYGLTTRILSEFVVDGKTRYSTHYEIS
;
A
#
# COMPACT_ATOMS: atom_id res chain seq x y z
N MET A 1 -21.48 10.37 -3.97
CA MET A 1 -20.79 9.16 -4.40
C MET A 1 -19.83 8.70 -3.31
N SER A 2 -19.70 7.40 -3.15
CA SER A 2 -18.87 6.84 -2.11
C SER A 2 -17.41 6.77 -2.53
N ARG A 3 -16.53 7.14 -1.63
CA ARG A 3 -15.11 6.84 -1.81
C ARG A 3 -14.86 5.36 -1.58
N ILE A 4 -13.74 4.88 -2.12
CA ILE A 4 -13.34 3.49 -1.94
C ILE A 4 -12.07 3.46 -1.10
N LEU A 5 -12.06 2.61 -0.07
CA LEU A 5 -10.89 2.34 0.75
C LEU A 5 -10.35 0.96 0.36
N PHE A 6 -9.18 0.93 -0.27
CA PHE A 6 -8.53 -0.32 -0.66
C PHE A 6 -7.32 -0.54 0.23
N GLN A 7 -7.21 -1.71 0.83
CA GLN A 7 -6.16 -2.02 1.79
C GLN A 7 -5.42 -3.28 1.40
N ILE A 8 -4.09 -3.26 1.61
CA ILE A 8 -3.22 -4.41 1.44
C ILE A 8 -2.47 -4.59 2.75
N ASN A 9 -2.75 -5.68 3.46
CA ASN A 9 -2.10 -5.99 4.73
C ASN A 9 -1.09 -7.12 4.55
N TYR A 10 0.03 -7.03 5.24
CA TYR A 10 1.05 -8.07 5.25
C TYR A 10 1.92 -7.97 6.50
N ASP A 11 2.62 -9.04 6.79
CA ASP A 11 3.61 -9.08 7.87
C ASP A 11 5.00 -8.95 7.29
N VAL A 12 5.86 -8.17 7.95
CA VAL A 12 7.24 -7.94 7.53
C VAL A 12 8.17 -8.70 8.45
N HIS A 13 9.20 -9.31 7.88
CA HIS A 13 10.24 -9.97 8.67
C HIS A 13 10.85 -8.97 9.67
N PRO A 14 10.88 -9.29 10.97
CA PRO A 14 11.37 -8.35 11.99
C PRO A 14 12.79 -7.83 11.73
N GLU A 15 13.67 -8.66 11.21
CA GLU A 15 15.05 -8.29 10.89
C GLU A 15 15.15 -7.36 9.67
N LYS A 16 14.07 -7.24 8.90
CA LYS A 16 13.98 -6.36 7.72
C LYS A 16 13.21 -5.08 7.98
N ARG A 17 12.73 -4.89 9.20
CA ARG A 17 11.86 -3.76 9.55
C ARG A 17 12.41 -2.41 9.12
N ASP A 18 13.66 -2.12 9.43
CA ASP A 18 14.25 -0.80 9.15
C ASP A 18 14.36 -0.54 7.65
N GLU A 19 14.75 -1.56 6.88
CA GLU A 19 14.81 -1.47 5.42
C GLU A 19 13.41 -1.29 4.83
N TYR A 20 12.43 -2.02 5.36
CA TYR A 20 11.04 -1.88 4.94
C TYR A 20 10.52 -0.46 5.19
N ILE A 21 10.75 0.08 6.38
CA ILE A 21 10.29 1.42 6.74
C ILE A 21 10.87 2.46 5.78
N ALA A 22 12.16 2.36 5.46
CA ALA A 22 12.80 3.25 4.51
C ALA A 22 12.16 3.15 3.13
N THR A 23 11.91 1.93 2.65
CA THR A 23 11.30 1.69 1.34
C THR A 23 9.85 2.19 1.31
N ALA A 24 9.09 1.95 2.38
CA ALA A 24 7.70 2.42 2.48
C ALA A 24 7.62 3.95 2.47
N LYS A 25 8.54 4.62 3.15
CA LYS A 25 8.63 6.09 3.12
C LYS A 25 8.95 6.61 1.73
N GLU A 26 9.84 5.95 1.02
CA GLU A 26 10.17 6.29 -0.36
C GLU A 26 8.95 6.15 -1.27
N LEU A 27 8.20 5.05 -1.12
CA LEU A 27 6.98 4.82 -1.90
C LEU A 27 5.91 5.86 -1.61
N GLN A 28 5.69 6.19 -0.32
CA GLN A 28 4.72 7.23 0.05
C GLN A 28 5.10 8.60 -0.53
N ALA A 29 6.38 8.96 -0.46
CA ALA A 29 6.86 10.23 -1.00
C ALA A 29 6.69 10.28 -2.52
N TYR A 30 7.00 9.20 -3.20
CA TYR A 30 6.83 9.10 -4.65
C TYR A 30 5.35 9.21 -5.05
N MET A 31 4.49 8.45 -4.39
CA MET A 31 3.04 8.45 -4.66
C MET A 31 2.42 9.83 -4.42
N SER A 32 2.87 10.53 -3.38
CA SER A 32 2.40 11.88 -3.07
C SER A 32 2.65 12.87 -4.20
N GLY A 33 3.76 12.70 -4.93
CA GLY A 33 4.12 13.59 -6.04
C GLY A 33 3.61 13.16 -7.41
N HIS A 34 3.22 11.88 -7.58
CA HIS A 34 2.96 11.29 -8.89
C HIS A 34 1.60 10.62 -9.03
N SER A 35 0.78 10.62 -7.98
CA SER A 35 -0.52 9.97 -7.99
C SER A 35 -1.60 10.95 -7.54
N ASN A 36 -2.82 10.76 -8.07
CA ASN A 36 -3.99 11.51 -7.64
C ASN A 36 -4.69 10.87 -6.44
N HIS A 37 -4.19 9.72 -5.99
CA HIS A 37 -4.78 9.00 -4.86
C HIS A 37 -4.16 9.42 -3.55
N ASN A 38 -4.94 9.34 -2.48
CA ASN A 38 -4.39 9.38 -1.13
C ASN A 38 -3.84 7.98 -0.81
N TYR A 39 -2.58 7.94 -0.43
CA TYR A 39 -1.88 6.69 -0.13
C TYR A 39 -1.11 6.85 1.17
N MET A 40 -1.22 5.87 2.05
CA MET A 40 -0.43 5.84 3.29
C MET A 40 -0.12 4.41 3.68
N VAL A 41 0.94 4.25 4.47
CA VAL A 41 1.28 2.97 5.08
C VAL A 41 1.16 3.13 6.58
N VAL A 42 0.47 2.21 7.23
CA VAL A 42 0.24 2.24 8.67
C VAL A 42 0.65 0.91 9.29
N GLU A 43 1.03 0.94 10.57
CA GLU A 43 1.35 -0.27 11.31
C GLU A 43 0.22 -0.56 12.31
N ASP A 44 -0.11 -1.84 12.49
CA ASP A 44 -1.14 -2.27 13.43
C ASP A 44 -0.68 -1.93 14.85
N LYS A 45 -1.57 -1.30 15.63
CA LYS A 45 -1.28 -0.91 17.00
C LYS A 45 -0.98 -2.10 17.90
N ASN A 46 -1.64 -3.22 17.63
CA ASN A 46 -1.60 -4.39 18.50
C ASN A 46 -0.72 -5.52 17.97
N LYS A 47 -0.21 -5.39 16.76
CA LYS A 47 0.62 -6.42 16.14
C LYS A 47 1.83 -5.77 15.46
N LYS A 48 2.96 -5.82 16.13
CA LYS A 48 4.22 -5.27 15.59
C LYS A 48 4.59 -5.97 14.28
N ASN A 49 5.11 -5.19 13.34
CA ASN A 49 5.53 -5.64 12.01
C ASN A 49 4.39 -6.09 11.10
N SER A 50 3.13 -5.84 11.48
CA SER A 50 1.98 -5.98 10.59
C SER A 50 1.66 -4.60 10.02
N PHE A 51 1.78 -4.44 8.71
CA PHE A 51 1.60 -3.16 8.03
C PHE A 51 0.44 -3.23 7.06
N THR A 52 -0.19 -2.10 6.84
CA THR A 52 -1.27 -1.99 5.88
C THR A 52 -1.02 -0.79 4.96
N GLU A 53 -1.01 -1.03 3.67
CA GLU A 53 -1.04 0.02 2.66
C GLU A 53 -2.50 0.41 2.45
N VAL A 54 -2.79 1.69 2.54
CA VAL A 54 -4.16 2.21 2.43
C VAL A 54 -4.24 3.15 1.24
N TYR A 55 -5.15 2.84 0.31
CA TYR A 55 -5.48 3.70 -0.82
C TYR A 55 -6.88 4.24 -0.60
N ILE A 56 -7.05 5.56 -0.71
CA ILE A 56 -8.35 6.20 -0.67
C ILE A 56 -8.63 6.76 -2.05
N LEU A 57 -9.62 6.19 -2.73
CA LEU A 57 -9.96 6.49 -4.10
C LEU A 57 -11.33 7.18 -4.15
N LYS A 58 -11.51 8.13 -5.06
CA LYS A 58 -12.73 8.92 -5.06
C LYS A 58 -13.96 8.19 -5.61
N ASP A 59 -13.76 7.21 -6.52
CA ASP A 59 -14.85 6.46 -7.15
C ASP A 59 -14.35 5.16 -7.79
N GLU A 60 -15.28 4.39 -8.35
CA GLU A 60 -15.00 3.12 -9.02
C GLU A 60 -14.08 3.27 -10.23
N ALA A 61 -14.25 4.34 -10.99
CA ALA A 61 -13.42 4.56 -12.18
C ALA A 61 -11.95 4.74 -11.82
N GLU A 62 -11.67 5.47 -10.73
CA GLU A 62 -10.32 5.66 -10.22
C GLU A 62 -9.74 4.34 -9.71
N PHE A 63 -10.56 3.54 -9.02
CA PHE A 63 -10.14 2.23 -8.53
C PHE A 63 -9.80 1.28 -9.68
N GLU A 64 -10.64 1.21 -10.70
CA GLU A 64 -10.40 0.35 -11.88
C GLU A 64 -9.18 0.79 -12.67
N GLY A 65 -8.91 2.08 -12.73
CA GLY A 65 -7.75 2.64 -13.44
C GLY A 65 -6.43 2.56 -12.66
N MET A 66 -6.47 2.14 -11.41
CA MET A 66 -5.28 2.20 -10.54
C MET A 66 -4.10 1.39 -11.06
N GLU A 67 -4.35 0.19 -11.62
CA GLU A 67 -3.28 -0.64 -12.19
C GLU A 67 -2.64 0.02 -13.42
N ASP A 68 -3.44 0.70 -14.23
CA ASP A 68 -2.97 1.37 -15.44
C ASP A 68 -2.09 2.58 -15.11
N GLU A 69 -2.23 3.15 -13.91
CA GLU A 69 -1.45 4.29 -13.45
C GLU A 69 -0.14 3.88 -12.77
N MET A 70 0.07 2.58 -12.55
CA MET A 70 1.29 2.09 -11.91
C MET A 70 2.46 2.18 -12.88
N ASP A 71 3.40 3.07 -12.59
CA ASP A 71 4.62 3.22 -13.39
C ASP A 71 5.74 2.29 -12.92
N ASP A 72 6.87 2.31 -13.63
CA ASP A 72 8.00 1.43 -13.35
C ASP A 72 8.58 1.62 -11.95
N THR A 73 8.57 2.84 -11.43
CA THR A 73 9.09 3.13 -10.09
C THR A 73 8.21 2.50 -9.01
N VAL A 74 6.89 2.68 -9.13
CA VAL A 74 5.94 2.06 -8.20
C VAL A 74 6.01 0.55 -8.28
N TYR A 75 6.04 0.02 -9.50
CA TYR A 75 6.15 -1.43 -9.71
C TYR A 75 7.42 -2.00 -9.08
N GLY A 76 8.55 -1.32 -9.28
CA GLY A 76 9.82 -1.76 -8.69
C GLY A 76 9.81 -1.76 -7.17
N LEU A 77 9.27 -0.69 -6.55
CA LEU A 77 9.21 -0.59 -5.09
C LEU A 77 8.24 -1.62 -4.49
N THR A 78 7.07 -1.81 -5.10
CA THR A 78 6.10 -2.80 -4.60
C THR A 78 6.62 -4.22 -4.77
N THR A 79 7.28 -4.54 -5.88
CA THR A 79 7.89 -5.85 -6.10
C THR A 79 8.98 -6.13 -5.08
N ARG A 80 9.80 -5.14 -4.79
CA ARG A 80 10.84 -5.26 -3.76
C ARG A 80 10.24 -5.54 -2.38
N ILE A 81 9.18 -4.82 -2.02
CA ILE A 81 8.50 -5.02 -0.74
C ILE A 81 8.02 -6.47 -0.62
N LEU A 82 7.33 -6.98 -1.64
CA LEU A 82 6.79 -8.33 -1.62
C LEU A 82 7.87 -9.41 -1.58
N SER A 83 8.95 -9.23 -2.34
CA SER A 83 9.97 -10.26 -2.48
C SER A 83 10.99 -10.28 -1.34
N GLU A 84 11.32 -9.10 -0.77
CA GLU A 84 12.40 -8.99 0.21
C GLU A 84 11.92 -8.86 1.65
N PHE A 85 10.76 -8.26 1.88
CA PHE A 85 10.34 -7.88 3.22
C PHE A 85 9.14 -8.62 3.76
N VAL A 86 8.20 -9.04 2.88
CA VAL A 86 6.95 -9.64 3.29
C VAL A 86 7.13 -11.14 3.57
N VAL A 87 6.67 -11.58 4.74
CA VAL A 87 6.75 -12.98 5.16
C VAL A 87 5.98 -13.86 4.17
N ASP A 88 6.68 -14.81 3.56
CA ASP A 88 6.13 -15.77 2.58
C ASP A 88 5.49 -15.11 1.34
N GLY A 89 5.71 -13.81 1.14
CA GLY A 89 5.07 -13.07 0.05
C GLY A 89 3.54 -12.99 0.17
N LYS A 90 3.00 -13.25 1.36
CA LYS A 90 1.54 -13.31 1.57
C LYS A 90 0.95 -11.93 1.86
N THR A 91 -0.09 -11.59 1.11
CA THR A 91 -0.83 -10.35 1.29
C THR A 91 -2.31 -10.65 1.49
N ARG A 92 -2.97 -9.76 2.23
CA ARG A 92 -4.41 -9.83 2.49
C ARG A 92 -5.04 -8.54 1.95
N TYR A 93 -5.99 -8.68 1.03
CA TYR A 93 -6.64 -7.54 0.40
C TYR A 93 -8.03 -7.33 0.97
N SER A 94 -8.43 -6.08 1.11
CA SER A 94 -9.81 -5.73 1.44
C SER A 94 -10.20 -4.43 0.74
N THR A 95 -11.46 -4.37 0.32
CA THR A 95 -12.02 -3.21 -0.37
C THR A 95 -13.30 -2.81 0.34
N HIS A 96 -13.41 -1.53 0.70
CA HIS A 96 -14.56 -1.00 1.43
C HIS A 96 -15.12 0.21 0.71
N TYR A 97 -16.44 0.36 0.77
CA TYR A 97 -17.14 1.55 0.27
C TYR A 97 -17.49 2.46 1.45
N GLU A 98 -17.21 3.75 1.29
CA GLU A 98 -17.64 4.74 2.26
C GLU A 98 -19.18 4.81 2.27
N ILE A 99 -19.76 4.86 3.46
CA ILE A 99 -21.19 5.11 3.61
C ILE A 99 -21.42 6.61 3.50
N SER A 100 -22.15 7.01 2.48
CA SER A 100 -22.35 8.43 2.20
C SER A 100 -23.81 8.76 1.90
#